data_a8c64f8d27e9e5c71234758402f17821
#
_entry.id   a8c64f8d27e9e5c71234758402f17821
#
_cell.length_a   1.000
_cell.length_b   1.000
_cell.length_c   1.000
_cell.angle_alpha   90.00
_cell.angle_beta   90.00
_cell.angle_gamma   90.00
#
_symmetry.space_group_name_H-M   'P 1'
#
loop_
_entity.id
_entity.type
_entity.pdbx_description
1 polymer ?
#
loop_
_entity_poly.entity_id
_entity_poly.type
_entity_poly.pdbx_seq_one_letter_code
_entity_poly.pdbx_strand_id
1 'polypeptide(L)'
;TVVDRAQADEAAARYEAAAGRLGIVKFVPASGAATRMFKELFGFVNDGKRGKGIDTLLENIEKFAFWPELKAVLPAGADDRAVVSAIVNDGLNYGRKPKGLVTFHAYPEGARKAVEEHLVEGATYAAAKGVARIHFTVSPEHVAGFEELLAEKVPFYKKRFGIRYDISFSVQKPATDTIAV
;
A
#
# COMPACT_ATOMS: atom_id res chain seq x y z
N THR A 1 -26.20 -4.66 8.30
CA THR A 1 -26.54 -6.08 8.45
C THR A 1 -25.37 -6.78 9.12
N VAL A 2 -25.63 -7.48 10.20
CA VAL A 2 -24.64 -8.35 10.86
C VAL A 2 -24.82 -9.73 10.24
N VAL A 3 -23.74 -10.28 9.71
CA VAL A 3 -23.74 -11.64 9.11
C VAL A 3 -23.28 -12.60 10.20
N ASP A 4 -24.06 -13.62 10.50
CA ASP A 4 -23.68 -14.70 11.40
C ASP A 4 -22.72 -15.71 10.73
N ARG A 5 -22.21 -16.65 11.49
CA ARG A 5 -21.24 -17.63 10.98
C ARG A 5 -21.83 -18.50 9.88
N ALA A 6 -23.06 -18.97 10.01
CA ALA A 6 -23.69 -19.83 9.03
C ALA A 6 -23.89 -19.09 7.69
N GLN A 7 -24.34 -17.83 7.75
CA GLN A 7 -24.47 -16.99 6.57
C GLN A 7 -23.12 -16.71 5.89
N ALA A 8 -22.05 -16.53 6.66
CA ALA A 8 -20.71 -16.35 6.12
C ALA A 8 -20.22 -17.62 5.41
N ASP A 9 -20.41 -18.79 6.02
CA ASP A 9 -20.03 -20.09 5.44
C ASP A 9 -20.84 -20.40 4.18
N GLU A 10 -22.14 -20.06 4.14
CA GLU A 10 -22.98 -20.18 2.95
C GLU A 10 -22.50 -19.26 1.82
N ALA A 11 -22.17 -18.00 2.15
CA ALA A 11 -21.67 -17.05 1.16
C ALA A 11 -20.31 -17.51 0.58
N ALA A 12 -19.43 -18.05 1.40
CA ALA A 12 -18.16 -18.63 0.95
C ALA A 12 -18.39 -19.82 0.01
N ALA A 13 -19.28 -20.73 0.36
CA ALA A 13 -19.61 -21.89 -0.47
C ALA A 13 -20.21 -21.46 -1.84
N ARG A 14 -21.09 -20.46 -1.85
CA ARG A 14 -21.63 -19.87 -3.09
C ARG A 14 -20.55 -19.23 -3.95
N TYR A 15 -19.61 -18.51 -3.33
CA TYR A 15 -18.47 -17.91 -4.04
C TYR A 15 -17.61 -19.00 -4.69
N GLU A 16 -17.22 -20.02 -3.94
CA GLU A 16 -16.40 -21.13 -4.45
C GLU A 16 -17.07 -21.84 -5.63
N ALA A 17 -18.36 -22.12 -5.54
CA ALA A 17 -19.13 -22.74 -6.63
C ALA A 17 -19.21 -21.86 -7.89
N ALA A 18 -19.20 -20.54 -7.74
CA ALA A 18 -19.28 -19.58 -8.83
C ALA A 18 -17.92 -19.22 -9.42
N ALA A 19 -16.85 -19.19 -8.61
CA ALA A 19 -15.52 -18.72 -8.96
C ALA A 19 -14.94 -19.41 -10.21
N GLY A 20 -15.21 -20.70 -10.38
CA GLY A 20 -14.82 -21.47 -11.56
C GLY A 20 -15.46 -21.02 -12.89
N ARG A 21 -16.55 -20.25 -12.84
CA ARG A 21 -17.32 -19.80 -14.03
C ARG A 21 -17.20 -18.30 -14.27
N LEU A 22 -16.84 -17.54 -13.25
CA LEU A 22 -16.78 -16.07 -13.29
C LEU A 22 -15.38 -15.56 -13.64
N GLY A 23 -15.31 -14.36 -14.20
CA GLY A 23 -14.11 -13.55 -14.24
C GLY A 23 -14.08 -12.68 -12.98
N ILE A 24 -13.22 -13.04 -12.01
CA ILE A 24 -13.10 -12.29 -10.77
C ILE A 24 -11.98 -11.27 -10.94
N VAL A 25 -12.26 -10.02 -10.60
CA VAL A 25 -11.29 -8.91 -10.62
C VAL A 25 -11.32 -8.21 -9.27
N LYS A 26 -10.14 -8.10 -8.64
CA LYS A 26 -9.94 -7.22 -7.49
C LYS A 26 -9.71 -5.80 -8.01
N PHE A 27 -10.66 -4.92 -7.77
CA PHE A 27 -10.54 -3.50 -8.13
C PHE A 27 -9.96 -2.72 -6.94
N VAL A 28 -8.87 -1.98 -7.20
CA VAL A 28 -8.12 -1.24 -6.17
C VAL A 28 -8.00 0.24 -6.55
N PRO A 29 -8.76 1.13 -5.89
CA PRO A 29 -8.56 2.57 -6.00
C PRO A 29 -7.25 2.95 -5.31
N ALA A 30 -6.20 3.23 -6.08
CA ALA A 30 -4.85 3.44 -5.55
C ALA A 30 -4.30 4.86 -5.79
N SER A 31 -5.15 5.79 -6.25
CA SER A 31 -4.78 7.19 -6.53
C SER A 31 -4.59 8.07 -5.29
N GLY A 32 -5.02 7.59 -4.10
CA GLY A 32 -5.02 8.38 -2.89
C GLY A 32 -3.63 8.84 -2.43
N ALA A 33 -3.41 10.16 -2.44
CA ALA A 33 -2.20 10.77 -1.89
C ALA A 33 -2.12 10.59 -0.36
N ALA A 34 -0.91 10.40 0.14
CA ALA A 34 -0.65 10.26 1.57
C ALA A 34 -0.59 11.62 2.31
N THR A 35 -0.81 12.74 1.64
CA THR A 35 -0.58 14.10 2.14
C THR A 35 -1.27 14.40 3.47
N ARG A 36 -2.53 13.96 3.63
CA ARG A 36 -3.27 14.17 4.90
C ARG A 36 -2.66 13.39 6.06
N MET A 37 -2.09 12.21 5.79
CA MET A 37 -1.44 11.37 6.80
C MET A 37 -0.20 12.04 7.37
N PHE A 38 0.56 12.74 6.52
CA PHE A 38 1.82 13.38 6.89
C PHE A 38 1.70 14.87 7.24
N LYS A 39 0.48 15.38 7.43
CA LYS A 39 0.24 16.81 7.70
C LYS A 39 1.02 17.34 8.91
N GLU A 40 1.06 16.58 10.02
CA GLU A 40 1.81 16.98 11.22
C GLU A 40 3.32 16.99 10.98
N LEU A 41 3.83 16.03 10.20
CA LEU A 41 5.23 15.95 9.84
C LEU A 41 5.66 17.17 9.02
N PHE A 42 4.85 17.56 8.04
CA PHE A 42 5.07 18.79 7.27
C PHE A 42 5.02 20.04 8.16
N GLY A 43 4.06 20.13 9.10
CA GLY A 43 4.00 21.24 10.06
C GLY A 43 5.24 21.33 10.95
N PHE A 44 5.81 20.20 11.36
CA PHE A 44 7.06 20.18 12.12
C PHE A 44 8.26 20.60 11.27
N VAL A 45 8.39 20.06 10.06
CA VAL A 45 9.54 20.38 9.17
C VAL A 45 9.51 21.83 8.70
N ASN A 46 8.34 22.35 8.31
CA ASN A 46 8.22 23.68 7.72
C ASN A 46 8.12 24.79 8.77
N ASP A 47 7.32 24.59 9.79
CA ASP A 47 6.92 25.62 10.75
C ASP A 47 7.51 25.38 12.16
N GLY A 48 8.22 24.29 12.40
CA GLY A 48 8.71 23.90 13.73
C GLY A 48 7.61 23.48 14.72
N LYS A 49 6.40 23.20 14.23
CA LYS A 49 5.26 22.81 15.08
C LYS A 49 5.44 21.39 15.61
N ARG A 50 5.93 21.28 16.83
CA ARG A 50 6.14 20.00 17.51
C ARG A 50 4.92 19.67 18.38
N GLY A 51 4.22 18.60 18.03
CA GLY A 51 3.08 18.07 18.77
C GLY A 51 3.33 16.65 19.24
N LYS A 52 2.41 16.12 20.07
CA LYS A 52 2.50 14.77 20.61
C LYS A 52 2.70 13.69 19.56
N GLY A 53 2.13 13.87 18.34
CA GLY A 53 2.31 12.91 17.22
C GLY A 53 3.77 12.82 16.78
N ILE A 54 4.49 13.95 16.75
CA ILE A 54 5.93 13.99 16.41
C ILE A 54 6.75 13.30 17.49
N ASP A 55 6.47 13.58 18.78
CA ASP A 55 7.19 12.94 19.89
C ASP A 55 6.98 11.42 19.86
N THR A 56 5.73 10.97 19.71
CA THR A 56 5.40 9.54 19.63
C THR A 56 6.08 8.87 18.42
N LEU A 57 6.13 9.54 17.26
CA LEU A 57 6.82 9.04 16.08
C LEU A 57 8.31 8.84 16.37
N LEU A 58 8.98 9.86 16.89
CA LEU A 58 10.43 9.84 17.13
C LEU A 58 10.83 8.84 18.21
N GLU A 59 10.06 8.75 19.30
CA GLU A 59 10.26 7.77 20.38
C GLU A 59 10.14 6.31 19.90
N ASN A 60 9.35 6.08 18.84
CA ASN A 60 9.07 4.75 18.32
C ASN A 60 9.57 4.52 16.91
N ILE A 61 10.45 5.39 16.40
CA ILE A 61 10.84 5.41 14.98
C ILE A 61 11.37 4.06 14.49
N GLU A 62 12.10 3.34 15.33
CA GLU A 62 12.66 2.03 15.00
C GLU A 62 11.65 0.91 14.87
N LYS A 63 10.41 1.11 15.36
CA LYS A 63 9.32 0.13 15.29
C LYS A 63 8.52 0.21 13.98
N PHE A 64 8.73 1.28 13.20
CA PHE A 64 8.02 1.44 11.94
C PHE A 64 8.57 0.53 10.85
N ALA A 65 7.69 0.00 10.01
CA ALA A 65 8.05 -0.90 8.91
C ALA A 65 9.08 -0.28 7.94
N PHE A 66 9.05 1.03 7.77
CA PHE A 66 9.98 1.77 6.91
C PHE A 66 11.32 2.12 7.58
N TRP A 67 11.53 1.76 8.84
CA TRP A 67 12.77 2.12 9.54
C TRP A 67 14.06 1.67 8.84
N PRO A 68 14.16 0.44 8.31
CA PRO A 68 15.36 0.02 7.58
C PRO A 68 15.65 0.90 6.35
N GLU A 69 14.60 1.29 5.60
CA GLU A 69 14.74 2.19 4.45
C GLU A 69 15.15 3.61 4.90
N LEU A 70 14.55 4.11 5.98
CA LEU A 70 14.86 5.42 6.54
C LEU A 70 16.29 5.48 7.04
N LYS A 71 16.71 4.49 7.84
CA LYS A 71 18.06 4.40 8.40
C LYS A 71 19.16 4.43 7.32
N ALA A 72 18.88 3.82 6.17
CA ALA A 72 19.82 3.78 5.05
C ALA A 72 20.07 5.14 4.38
N VAL A 73 19.14 6.09 4.52
CA VAL A 73 19.24 7.43 3.92
C VAL A 73 19.54 8.54 4.92
N LEU A 74 19.51 8.25 6.23
CA LEU A 74 19.81 9.24 7.26
C LEU A 74 21.32 9.51 7.37
N PRO A 75 21.73 10.79 7.42
CA PRO A 75 23.11 11.13 7.75
C PRO A 75 23.44 10.79 9.21
N ALA A 76 24.69 10.52 9.49
CA ALA A 76 25.15 10.30 10.86
C ALA A 76 24.89 11.56 11.72
N GLY A 77 24.28 11.36 12.90
CA GLY A 77 23.94 12.45 13.81
C GLY A 77 22.74 13.30 13.38
N ALA A 78 21.86 12.77 12.52
CA ALA A 78 20.63 13.45 12.12
C ALA A 78 19.81 13.86 13.35
N ASP A 79 19.41 15.12 13.42
CA ASP A 79 18.49 15.63 14.42
C ASP A 79 17.03 15.24 14.09
N ASP A 80 16.10 15.49 15.01
CA ASP A 80 14.69 15.18 14.88
C ASP A 80 14.07 15.75 13.59
N ARG A 81 14.47 16.98 13.21
CA ARG A 81 13.97 17.63 12.01
C ARG A 81 14.48 16.96 10.74
N ALA A 82 15.75 16.57 10.73
CA ALA A 82 16.34 15.83 9.61
C ALA A 82 15.71 14.46 9.45
N VAL A 83 15.43 13.74 10.56
CA VAL A 83 14.73 12.46 10.55
C VAL A 83 13.33 12.61 9.95
N VAL A 84 12.53 13.56 10.43
CA VAL A 84 11.17 13.77 9.90
C VAL A 84 11.20 14.26 8.46
N SER A 85 12.14 15.14 8.09
CA SER A 85 12.29 15.59 6.70
C SER A 85 12.64 14.43 5.76
N ALA A 86 13.52 13.51 6.19
CA ALA A 86 13.87 12.34 5.40
C ALA A 86 12.67 11.40 5.15
N ILE A 87 11.67 11.38 6.03
CA ILE A 87 10.43 10.62 5.80
C ILE A 87 9.60 11.28 4.68
N VAL A 88 9.35 12.60 4.77
CA VAL A 88 8.35 13.25 3.89
C VAL A 88 8.93 13.89 2.64
N ASN A 89 10.23 14.26 2.63
CA ASN A 89 10.90 14.99 1.53
C ASN A 89 11.99 14.12 0.87
N ASP A 90 13.26 14.47 1.05
CA ASP A 90 14.37 14.05 0.21
C ASP A 90 14.92 12.63 0.47
N GLY A 91 14.42 11.93 1.48
CA GLY A 91 14.80 10.55 1.78
C GLY A 91 13.79 9.55 1.18
N LEU A 92 12.80 9.16 1.98
CA LEU A 92 11.72 8.26 1.54
C LEU A 92 10.71 8.93 0.62
N ASN A 93 10.61 10.26 0.66
CA ASN A 93 9.69 11.07 -0.16
C ASN A 93 8.22 10.65 -0.03
N TYR A 94 7.81 10.23 1.16
CA TYR A 94 6.45 9.73 1.41
C TYR A 94 5.38 10.82 1.27
N GLY A 95 5.76 12.08 1.44
CA GLY A 95 4.86 13.21 1.25
C GLY A 95 4.32 13.37 -0.17
N ARG A 96 5.02 12.83 -1.17
CA ARG A 96 4.64 12.88 -2.59
C ARG A 96 4.22 11.52 -3.15
N LYS A 97 4.41 10.44 -2.38
CA LYS A 97 4.02 9.10 -2.82
C LYS A 97 2.55 8.82 -2.57
N PRO A 98 1.89 8.05 -3.42
CA PRO A 98 0.57 7.50 -3.11
C PRO A 98 0.72 6.45 -2.00
N LYS A 99 -0.33 6.24 -1.21
CA LYS A 99 -0.31 5.28 -0.10
C LYS A 99 0.14 3.88 -0.51
N GLY A 100 -0.20 3.45 -1.73
CA GLY A 100 0.19 2.14 -2.26
C GLY A 100 1.70 1.91 -2.31
N LEU A 101 2.49 2.98 -2.45
CA LEU A 101 3.96 2.91 -2.54
C LEU A 101 4.68 3.19 -1.21
N VAL A 102 3.95 3.31 -0.10
CA VAL A 102 4.52 3.50 1.24
C VAL A 102 4.67 2.15 1.94
N THR A 103 5.78 1.98 2.65
CA THR A 103 6.08 0.76 3.42
C THR A 103 5.39 0.82 4.78
N PHE A 104 4.25 0.14 4.90
CA PHE A 104 3.44 0.16 6.12
C PHE A 104 3.47 -1.13 6.93
N HIS A 105 3.81 -2.25 6.29
CA HIS A 105 3.64 -3.57 6.88
C HIS A 105 4.99 -4.19 7.21
N ALA A 106 5.17 -4.62 8.46
CA ALA A 106 6.34 -5.35 8.93
C ALA A 106 5.98 -6.82 9.17
N TYR A 107 6.76 -7.71 8.59
CA TYR A 107 6.64 -9.16 8.75
C TYR A 107 8.00 -9.75 9.13
N PRO A 108 8.05 -10.97 9.68
CA PRO A 108 9.32 -11.63 10.00
C PRO A 108 10.24 -11.77 8.77
N GLU A 109 9.66 -11.93 7.59
CA GLU A 109 10.40 -12.05 6.32
C GLU A 109 10.78 -10.71 5.68
N GLY A 110 10.38 -9.59 6.26
CA GLY A 110 10.71 -8.25 5.77
C GLY A 110 9.53 -7.29 5.71
N ALA A 111 9.80 -6.04 5.41
CA ALA A 111 8.79 -5.01 5.26
C ALA A 111 8.18 -5.03 3.85
N ARG A 112 6.92 -4.61 3.74
CA ARG A 112 6.17 -4.56 2.47
C ARG A 112 5.50 -3.22 2.27
N LYS A 113 5.44 -2.81 1.01
CA LYS A 113 4.62 -1.68 0.56
C LYS A 113 3.14 -2.06 0.51
N ALA A 114 2.26 -1.09 0.69
CA ALA A 114 0.82 -1.37 0.73
C ALA A 114 0.28 -2.05 -0.54
N VAL A 115 0.85 -1.76 -1.72
CA VAL A 115 0.45 -2.43 -2.97
C VAL A 115 0.78 -3.92 -2.97
N GLU A 116 1.81 -4.36 -2.24
CA GLU A 116 2.18 -5.78 -2.15
C GLU A 116 1.10 -6.60 -1.42
N GLU A 117 0.41 -5.98 -0.44
CA GLU A 117 -0.70 -6.65 0.24
C GLU A 117 -1.86 -6.93 -0.73
N HIS A 118 -2.08 -6.08 -1.74
CA HIS A 118 -3.08 -6.37 -2.77
C HIS A 118 -2.70 -7.56 -3.66
N LEU A 119 -1.41 -7.86 -3.83
CA LEU A 119 -0.98 -9.10 -4.50
C LEU A 119 -1.29 -10.32 -3.62
N VAL A 120 -1.01 -10.24 -2.32
CA VAL A 120 -1.33 -11.31 -1.35
C VAL A 120 -2.83 -11.54 -1.30
N GLU A 121 -3.61 -10.49 -1.12
CA GLU A 121 -5.08 -10.53 -1.09
C GLU A 121 -5.66 -11.09 -2.40
N GLY A 122 -5.15 -10.65 -3.54
CA GLY A 122 -5.55 -11.17 -4.84
C GLY A 122 -5.34 -12.68 -4.96
N ALA A 123 -4.24 -13.19 -4.42
CA ALA A 123 -3.92 -14.61 -4.42
C ALA A 123 -4.81 -15.42 -3.47
N THR A 124 -5.15 -14.85 -2.30
CA THR A 124 -5.81 -15.60 -1.22
C THR A 124 -7.33 -15.68 -1.38
N TYR A 125 -7.99 -14.60 -1.82
CA TYR A 125 -9.46 -14.59 -1.90
C TYR A 125 -10.05 -14.08 -3.21
N ALA A 126 -9.25 -13.57 -4.14
CA ALA A 126 -9.74 -13.07 -5.44
C ALA A 126 -9.14 -13.81 -6.65
N ALA A 127 -8.45 -14.92 -6.43
CA ALA A 127 -7.95 -15.75 -7.51
C ALA A 127 -9.05 -16.71 -8.03
N ALA A 128 -9.16 -16.80 -9.34
CA ALA A 128 -10.03 -17.77 -10.01
C ALA A 128 -9.29 -18.44 -11.16
N LYS A 129 -9.44 -19.73 -11.32
CA LYS A 129 -8.77 -20.54 -12.37
C LYS A 129 -7.24 -20.35 -12.39
N GLY A 130 -6.62 -20.25 -11.20
CA GLY A 130 -5.18 -20.06 -11.06
C GLY A 130 -4.68 -18.66 -11.46
N VAL A 131 -5.57 -17.67 -11.55
CA VAL A 131 -5.23 -16.29 -11.92
C VAL A 131 -5.81 -15.31 -10.93
N ALA A 132 -4.96 -14.46 -10.34
CA ALA A 132 -5.37 -13.25 -9.62
C ALA A 132 -5.41 -12.07 -10.60
N ARG A 133 -6.59 -11.56 -10.91
CA ARG A 133 -6.77 -10.35 -11.70
C ARG A 133 -6.93 -9.17 -10.78
N ILE A 134 -6.04 -8.18 -10.92
CA ILE A 134 -6.05 -6.97 -10.09
C ILE A 134 -6.04 -5.75 -11.00
N HIS A 135 -7.00 -4.88 -10.81
CA HIS A 135 -7.08 -3.62 -11.52
C HIS A 135 -6.83 -2.46 -10.57
N PHE A 136 -5.81 -1.65 -10.87
CA PHE A 136 -5.48 -0.47 -10.09
C PHE A 136 -5.94 0.81 -10.81
N THR A 137 -6.62 1.69 -10.09
CA THR A 137 -6.83 3.07 -10.55
C THR A 137 -5.79 3.96 -9.87
N VAL A 138 -4.96 4.64 -10.66
CA VAL A 138 -3.83 5.42 -10.17
C VAL A 138 -3.83 6.82 -10.79
N SER A 139 -3.21 7.79 -10.11
CA SER A 139 -2.95 9.10 -10.70
C SER A 139 -1.88 9.01 -11.78
N PRO A 140 -1.92 9.84 -12.84
CA PRO A 140 -0.99 9.77 -13.97
C PRO A 140 0.48 9.76 -13.55
N GLU A 141 0.84 10.62 -12.60
CA GLU A 141 2.20 10.80 -12.08
C GLU A 141 2.75 9.59 -11.31
N HIS A 142 1.89 8.65 -10.93
CA HIS A 142 2.27 7.50 -10.12
C HIS A 142 2.29 6.17 -10.89
N VAL A 143 1.80 6.13 -12.13
CA VAL A 143 1.74 4.92 -12.95
C VAL A 143 3.09 4.22 -13.00
N ALA A 144 4.14 4.93 -13.39
CA ALA A 144 5.48 4.37 -13.54
C ALA A 144 6.00 3.73 -12.23
N GLY A 145 5.78 4.37 -11.08
CA GLY A 145 6.22 3.82 -9.79
C GLY A 145 5.48 2.54 -9.39
N PHE A 146 4.20 2.41 -9.74
CA PHE A 146 3.46 1.17 -9.55
C PHE A 146 3.95 0.07 -10.50
N GLU A 147 4.15 0.38 -11.78
CA GLU A 147 4.62 -0.57 -12.78
C GLU A 147 5.99 -1.13 -12.41
N GLU A 148 6.94 -0.26 -12.02
CA GLU A 148 8.27 -0.66 -11.58
C GLU A 148 8.23 -1.61 -10.37
N LEU A 149 7.50 -1.23 -9.32
CA LEU A 149 7.38 -2.06 -8.13
C LEU A 149 6.71 -3.40 -8.41
N LEU A 150 5.65 -3.40 -9.22
CA LEU A 150 4.95 -4.63 -9.55
C LEU A 150 5.78 -5.54 -10.47
N ALA A 151 6.56 -4.97 -11.39
CA ALA A 151 7.50 -5.75 -12.21
C ALA A 151 8.56 -6.46 -11.34
N GLU A 152 9.03 -5.81 -10.26
CA GLU A 152 9.95 -6.40 -9.30
C GLU A 152 9.28 -7.49 -8.44
N LYS A 153 8.08 -7.23 -7.90
CA LYS A 153 7.46 -8.05 -6.85
C LYS A 153 6.61 -9.21 -7.37
N VAL A 154 5.93 -9.05 -8.51
CA VAL A 154 5.05 -10.09 -9.06
C VAL A 154 5.74 -11.44 -9.26
N PRO A 155 7.00 -11.54 -9.76
CA PRO A 155 7.69 -12.82 -9.87
C PRO A 155 7.82 -13.57 -8.54
N PHE A 156 8.11 -12.86 -7.46
CA PHE A 156 8.17 -13.43 -6.11
C PHE A 156 6.82 -14.00 -5.66
N TYR A 157 5.74 -13.20 -5.77
CA TYR A 157 4.40 -13.64 -5.35
C TYR A 157 3.83 -14.73 -6.25
N LYS A 158 4.11 -14.69 -7.55
CA LYS A 158 3.78 -15.78 -8.50
C LYS A 158 4.38 -17.11 -8.04
N LYS A 159 5.66 -17.11 -7.66
CA LYS A 159 6.34 -18.31 -7.14
C LYS A 159 5.77 -18.74 -5.79
N ARG A 160 5.52 -17.79 -4.88
CA ARG A 160 5.02 -18.04 -3.51
C ARG A 160 3.64 -18.70 -3.51
N PHE A 161 2.73 -18.22 -4.36
CA PHE A 161 1.33 -18.68 -4.39
C PHE A 161 1.02 -19.69 -5.50
N GLY A 162 1.93 -19.94 -6.42
CA GLY A 162 1.71 -20.88 -7.53
C GLY A 162 0.64 -20.44 -8.52
N ILE A 163 0.34 -19.13 -8.61
CA ILE A 163 -0.70 -18.56 -9.47
C ILE A 163 -0.13 -17.53 -10.45
N ARG A 164 -0.90 -17.24 -11.49
CA ARG A 164 -0.60 -16.13 -12.41
C ARG A 164 -1.26 -14.85 -11.92
N TYR A 165 -0.56 -13.74 -12.04
CA TYR A 165 -1.12 -12.39 -11.86
C TYR A 165 -1.41 -11.78 -13.22
N ASP A 166 -2.59 -11.17 -13.32
CA ASP A 166 -3.05 -10.38 -14.47
C ASP A 166 -3.37 -8.97 -13.94
N ILE A 167 -2.45 -8.04 -14.16
CA ILE A 167 -2.50 -6.70 -13.57
C ILE A 167 -2.79 -5.69 -14.66
N SER A 168 -3.74 -4.82 -14.40
CA SER A 168 -4.12 -3.73 -15.29
C SER A 168 -4.27 -2.41 -14.54
N PHE A 169 -4.17 -1.32 -15.28
CA PHE A 169 -4.28 0.03 -14.75
C PHE A 169 -5.32 0.84 -15.50
N SER A 170 -5.97 1.75 -14.79
CA SER A 170 -6.63 2.91 -15.36
C SER A 170 -6.10 4.18 -14.71
N VAL A 171 -5.96 5.22 -15.52
CA VAL A 171 -5.56 6.54 -15.03
C VAL A 171 -6.80 7.26 -14.53
N GLN A 172 -6.74 7.72 -13.30
CA GLN A 172 -7.82 8.49 -12.70
C GLN A 172 -8.00 9.83 -13.43
N LYS A 173 -9.26 10.13 -13.74
CA LYS A 173 -9.64 11.46 -14.22
C LYS A 173 -10.18 12.25 -13.03
N PRO A 174 -9.67 13.47 -12.76
CA PRO A 174 -10.09 14.26 -11.58
C PRO A 174 -11.60 14.45 -11.44
N ALA A 175 -12.33 14.53 -12.57
CA ALA A 175 -13.78 14.68 -12.58
C ALA A 175 -14.54 13.36 -12.26
N THR A 176 -13.84 12.24 -12.19
CA THR A 176 -14.42 10.90 -11.95
C THR A 176 -13.77 10.23 -10.77
N ASP A 177 -13.44 10.99 -9.73
CA ASP A 177 -12.84 10.46 -8.51
C ASP A 177 -13.69 9.32 -7.94
N THR A 178 -13.01 8.27 -7.54
CA THR A 178 -13.67 7.12 -6.91
C THR A 178 -14.28 7.59 -5.59
N ILE A 179 -15.59 7.63 -5.53
CA ILE A 179 -16.29 7.82 -4.27
C ILE A 179 -16.21 6.47 -3.55
N ALA A 180 -15.42 6.42 -2.48
CA ALA A 180 -15.48 5.30 -1.56
C ALA A 180 -16.82 5.40 -0.80
N VAL A 181 -17.69 4.45 -0.99
CA VAL A 181 -18.97 4.33 -0.29
C VAL A 181 -18.75 3.51 0.97
#